data_309e5c8e4093d6825f8abc8405bbeb9e
#
_entry.id   309e5c8e4093d6825f8abc8405bbeb9e
#
_cell.length_a   1.000
_cell.length_b   1.000
_cell.length_c   1.000
_cell.angle_alpha   90.00
_cell.angle_beta   90.00
_cell.angle_gamma   90.00
#
_symmetry.space_group_name_H-M   'P 1'
#
loop_
_entity.id
_entity.type
_entity.pdbx_description
1 polymer ?
#
loop_
_entity_poly.entity_id
_entity_poly.type
_entity_poly.pdbx_seq_one_letter_code
_entity_poly.pdbx_strand_id
1 'polypeptide(L)'
;MATERYKLITCFLPSGRGAEVLERLRHEHGVASACYHHARGVGTGTKRTRHSYAASEREVITVLAPAAQADELFRFMFFAAGLDEPRAGMIFMERAARAAPLVVPAESEAKT
;
A
#
# COMPACT_ATOMS: atom_id res chain seq x y z
N MET A 1 -4.40 5.77 29.08
CA MET A 1 -3.68 5.19 27.95
C MET A 1 -3.80 6.12 26.74
N ALA A 2 -2.68 6.49 26.18
CA ALA A 2 -2.72 7.34 25.01
C ALA A 2 -3.27 6.56 23.83
N THR A 3 -4.17 7.16 23.10
CA THR A 3 -4.73 6.56 21.89
C THR A 3 -3.86 6.98 20.72
N GLU A 4 -3.19 6.03 20.11
CA GLU A 4 -2.40 6.31 18.94
C GLU A 4 -3.31 6.56 17.76
N ARG A 5 -2.94 7.57 16.98
CA ARG A 5 -3.70 7.90 15.78
C ARG A 5 -3.06 7.23 14.58
N TYR A 6 -3.90 6.80 13.67
CA TYR A 6 -3.46 6.10 12.46
C TYR A 6 -4.01 6.75 11.22
N LYS A 7 -3.29 6.54 10.15
CA LYS A 7 -3.74 6.91 8.82
C LYS A 7 -3.67 5.68 7.93
N LEU A 8 -4.56 5.64 6.97
CA LEU A 8 -4.62 4.55 6.01
C LEU A 8 -4.05 5.05 4.70
N ILE A 9 -3.03 4.35 4.20
CA ILE A 9 -2.42 4.67 2.91
C ILE A 9 -2.80 3.59 1.94
N THR A 10 -3.39 3.97 0.82
CA THR A 10 -3.77 3.04 -0.24
C THR A 10 -3.00 3.39 -1.50
N CYS A 11 -2.30 2.41 -2.02
CA CYS A 11 -1.45 2.59 -3.19
C CYS A 11 -1.85 1.61 -4.28
N PHE A 12 -2.22 2.13 -5.44
CA PHE A 12 -2.46 1.34 -6.64
C PHE A 12 -1.22 1.41 -7.50
N LEU A 13 -0.64 0.26 -7.81
CA LEU A 13 0.64 0.22 -8.50
C LEU A 13 0.61 -0.84 -9.62
N PRO A 14 1.58 -0.76 -10.56
CA PRO A 14 1.62 -1.74 -11.64
C PRO A 14 1.77 -3.16 -11.12
N SER A 15 1.18 -4.10 -11.83
CA SER A 15 1.29 -5.51 -11.49
C SER A 15 2.75 -5.95 -11.46
N GLY A 16 3.08 -6.76 -10.48
CA GLY A 16 4.43 -7.30 -10.32
C GLY A 16 5.33 -6.52 -9.37
N ARG A 17 4.91 -5.36 -8.89
CA ARG A 17 5.72 -4.55 -7.98
C ARG A 17 5.31 -4.63 -6.51
N GLY A 18 4.11 -5.14 -6.25
CA GLY A 18 3.55 -5.10 -4.90
C GLY A 18 4.35 -5.86 -3.87
N ALA A 19 4.79 -7.06 -4.22
CA ALA A 19 5.54 -7.89 -3.27
C ALA A 19 6.86 -7.24 -2.87
N GLU A 20 7.56 -6.63 -3.82
CA GLU A 20 8.81 -5.95 -3.53
C GLU A 20 8.60 -4.73 -2.64
N VAL A 21 7.59 -3.93 -2.95
CA VAL A 21 7.28 -2.75 -2.13
C VAL A 21 6.90 -3.17 -0.72
N LEU A 22 6.08 -4.21 -0.59
CA LEU A 22 5.68 -4.72 0.71
C LEU A 22 6.89 -5.20 1.50
N GLU A 23 7.80 -5.91 0.87
CA GLU A 23 9.02 -6.40 1.51
C GLU A 23 9.88 -5.25 2.00
N ARG A 24 10.03 -4.21 1.21
CA ARG A 24 10.80 -3.03 1.60
C ARG A 24 10.14 -2.27 2.74
N LEU A 25 8.81 -2.19 2.74
CA LEU A 25 8.09 -1.58 3.86
C LEU A 25 8.40 -2.30 5.17
N ARG A 26 8.45 -3.62 5.12
CA ARG A 26 8.77 -4.40 6.31
C ARG A 26 10.21 -4.22 6.75
N HIS A 27 11.14 -4.33 5.83
CA HIS A 27 12.57 -4.32 6.17
C HIS A 27 13.13 -2.92 6.42
N GLU A 28 12.73 -1.95 5.62
CA GLU A 28 13.31 -0.61 5.71
C GLU A 28 12.54 0.28 6.68
N HIS A 29 11.26 0.02 6.89
CA HIS A 29 10.42 0.89 7.70
C HIS A 29 9.72 0.18 8.86
N GLY A 30 9.93 -1.12 9.01
CA GLY A 30 9.35 -1.86 10.11
C GLY A 30 7.84 -1.95 10.09
N VAL A 31 7.22 -1.82 8.92
CA VAL A 31 5.76 -1.85 8.80
C VAL A 31 5.27 -3.28 8.89
N ALA A 32 4.35 -3.52 9.84
CA ALA A 32 3.72 -4.83 10.00
C ALA A 32 2.26 -4.83 9.55
N SER A 33 1.58 -3.70 9.65
CA SER A 33 0.16 -3.59 9.31
C SER A 33 -0.03 -3.20 7.86
N ALA A 34 0.36 -4.10 6.96
CA ALA A 34 0.25 -3.88 5.53
C ALA A 34 -0.14 -5.16 4.82
N CYS A 35 -0.86 -5.00 3.74
CA CYS A 35 -1.21 -6.14 2.89
C CYS A 35 -1.27 -5.68 1.45
N TYR A 36 -1.20 -6.64 0.52
CA TYR A 36 -1.46 -6.31 -0.86
C TYR A 36 -2.36 -7.35 -1.51
N HIS A 37 -3.04 -6.93 -2.54
CA HIS A 37 -3.92 -7.80 -3.28
C HIS A 37 -4.01 -7.30 -4.72
N HIS A 38 -4.60 -8.13 -5.57
CA HIS A 38 -4.78 -7.76 -6.97
C HIS A 38 -6.13 -7.10 -7.17
N ALA A 39 -6.18 -6.16 -8.10
CA ALA A 39 -7.39 -5.47 -8.47
C ALA A 39 -7.40 -5.27 -9.98
N ARG A 40 -8.57 -5.05 -10.53
CA ARG A 40 -8.72 -4.70 -11.93
C ARG A 40 -9.33 -3.32 -12.04
N GLY A 41 -8.85 -2.55 -13.00
CA GLY A 41 -9.37 -1.22 -13.19
C GLY A 41 -9.18 -0.76 -14.62
N VAL A 42 -9.89 0.30 -14.95
CA VAL A 42 -9.77 0.96 -16.24
C VAL A 42 -9.24 2.34 -15.97
N GLY A 43 -8.05 2.61 -16.49
CA GLY A 43 -7.41 3.92 -16.33
C GLY A 43 -6.98 4.47 -17.68
N THR A 44 -6.30 5.59 -17.63
CA THR A 44 -5.83 6.26 -18.86
C THR A 44 -4.80 5.41 -19.62
N GLY A 45 -4.11 4.49 -18.94
CA GLY A 45 -3.17 3.59 -19.59
C GLY A 45 -3.79 2.32 -20.12
N THR A 46 -5.07 2.09 -19.90
CA THR A 46 -5.74 0.88 -20.32
C THR A 46 -6.10 0.95 -21.80
N LYS A 47 -5.72 -0.09 -22.54
CA LYS A 47 -6.02 -0.13 -23.97
C LYS A 47 -7.52 -0.30 -24.20
N ARG A 48 -8.03 0.47 -25.14
CA ARG A 48 -9.40 0.33 -25.56
C ARG A 48 -9.48 -0.77 -26.62
N THR A 49 -10.36 -1.75 -26.42
CA THR A 49 -10.65 -2.74 -27.43
C THR A 49 -11.81 -2.30 -28.30
N ARG A 50 -12.12 -3.08 -29.34
CA ARG A 50 -13.22 -2.75 -30.26
C ARG A 50 -14.56 -2.58 -29.54
N HIS A 51 -14.79 -3.39 -28.53
CA HIS A 51 -16.10 -3.44 -27.85
C HIS A 51 -16.08 -2.87 -26.44
N SER A 52 -14.90 -2.78 -25.84
CA SER A 52 -14.79 -2.31 -24.47
C SER A 52 -13.34 -1.98 -24.14
N TYR A 53 -13.13 -1.36 -22.99
CA TYR A 53 -11.79 -1.20 -22.46
C TYR A 53 -11.36 -2.50 -21.82
N ALA A 54 -10.14 -2.92 -22.10
CA ALA A 54 -9.55 -4.05 -21.40
C ALA A 54 -9.21 -3.61 -19.97
N ALA A 55 -9.65 -4.40 -18.99
CA ALA A 55 -9.28 -4.13 -17.61
C ALA A 55 -7.80 -4.43 -17.42
N SER A 56 -7.07 -3.50 -16.81
CA SER A 56 -5.69 -3.69 -16.45
C SER A 56 -5.59 -4.24 -15.05
N GLU A 57 -4.74 -5.24 -14.85
CA GLU A 57 -4.47 -5.71 -13.51
C GLU A 57 -3.60 -4.69 -12.79
N ARG A 58 -3.97 -4.43 -11.56
CA ARG A 58 -3.20 -3.60 -10.66
C ARG A 58 -3.01 -4.33 -9.35
N GLU A 59 -2.00 -3.97 -8.65
CA GLU A 59 -1.82 -4.41 -7.28
C GLU A 59 -2.17 -3.26 -6.36
N VAL A 60 -2.68 -3.59 -5.19
CA VAL A 60 -3.07 -2.59 -4.22
C VAL A 60 -2.36 -2.90 -2.92
N ILE A 61 -1.67 -1.92 -2.38
CA ILE A 61 -1.05 -2.04 -1.06
C ILE A 61 -1.81 -1.12 -0.13
N THR A 62 -2.22 -1.66 1.00
CA THR A 62 -2.88 -0.90 2.05
C THR A 62 -2.02 -0.96 3.29
N VAL A 63 -1.71 0.20 3.84
CA VAL A 63 -0.88 0.32 5.04
C VAL A 63 -1.64 1.09 6.10
N LEU A 64 -1.73 0.52 7.29
CA LEU A 64 -2.20 1.26 8.45
C LEU A 64 -0.97 1.82 9.16
N ALA A 65 -0.79 3.12 9.08
CA ALA A 65 0.43 3.78 9.53
C ALA A 65 0.16 4.65 10.75
N PRO A 66 1.04 4.59 11.77
CA PRO A 66 0.97 5.60 12.83
C PRO A 66 1.06 7.00 12.22
N ALA A 67 0.25 7.92 12.72
CA ALA A 67 0.18 9.25 12.13
C ALA A 67 1.55 9.94 12.06
N ALA A 68 2.40 9.68 13.04
CA ALA A 68 3.73 10.30 13.08
C ALA A 68 4.65 9.82 11.95
N GLN A 69 4.37 8.65 11.40
CA GLN A 69 5.19 8.07 10.32
C GLN A 69 4.50 8.14 8.97
N ALA A 70 3.26 8.58 8.94
CA ALA A 70 2.43 8.44 7.76
C ALA A 70 2.96 9.20 6.55
N ASP A 71 3.43 10.43 6.75
CA ASP A 71 3.95 11.24 5.63
C ASP A 71 5.21 10.62 5.04
N GLU A 72 6.08 10.11 5.88
CA GLU A 72 7.30 9.45 5.43
C GLU A 72 6.98 8.18 4.64
N LEU A 73 6.05 7.38 5.16
CA LEU A 73 5.64 6.15 4.49
C LEU A 73 4.94 6.44 3.16
N PHE A 74 4.12 7.48 3.12
CA PHE A 74 3.46 7.90 1.90
C PHE A 74 4.49 8.22 0.82
N ARG A 75 5.47 9.04 1.18
CA ARG A 75 6.53 9.42 0.26
C ARG A 75 7.34 8.21 -0.21
N PHE A 76 7.70 7.34 0.72
CA PHE A 76 8.44 6.13 0.39
C PHE A 76 7.67 5.27 -0.61
N MET A 77 6.39 5.05 -0.35
CA MET A 77 5.55 4.22 -1.22
C MET A 77 5.39 4.83 -2.60
N PHE A 78 5.25 6.14 -2.67
CA PHE A 78 5.12 6.83 -3.94
C PHE A 78 6.30 6.52 -4.87
N PHE A 79 7.50 6.64 -4.35
CA PHE A 79 8.71 6.40 -5.15
C PHE A 79 9.00 4.92 -5.33
N ALA A 80 8.83 4.12 -4.30
CA ALA A 80 9.08 2.67 -4.39
C ALA A 80 8.16 2.00 -5.39
N ALA A 81 6.94 2.47 -5.51
CA ALA A 81 5.97 1.93 -6.47
C ALA A 81 6.15 2.52 -7.87
N GLY A 82 7.03 3.48 -8.05
CA GLY A 82 7.26 4.09 -9.34
C GLY A 82 6.15 5.02 -9.79
N LEU A 83 5.43 5.61 -8.84
CA LEU A 83 4.28 6.46 -9.16
C LEU A 83 4.67 7.83 -9.71
N ASP A 84 5.95 8.16 -9.71
CA ASP A 84 6.47 9.34 -10.36
C ASP A 84 6.49 9.20 -11.89
N GLU A 85 6.28 7.98 -12.39
CA GLU A 85 6.14 7.75 -13.82
C GLU A 85 4.70 7.96 -14.27
N PRO A 86 4.48 8.46 -15.50
CA PRO A 86 3.11 8.67 -15.98
C PRO A 86 2.30 7.39 -16.00
N ARG A 87 1.06 7.47 -15.58
CA ARG A 87 0.08 6.39 -15.63
C ARG A 87 0.46 5.15 -14.83
N ALA A 88 1.39 5.28 -13.89
CA ALA A 88 1.82 4.14 -13.10
C ALA A 88 0.74 3.70 -12.10
N GLY A 89 0.05 4.66 -11.51
CA GLY A 89 -0.98 4.34 -10.53
C GLY A 89 -1.36 5.57 -9.73
N MET A 90 -1.87 5.34 -8.53
CA MET A 90 -2.22 6.43 -7.64
C MET A 90 -2.02 6.03 -6.20
N ILE A 91 -1.92 7.00 -5.35
CA ILE A 91 -1.78 6.79 -3.92
C ILE A 91 -2.58 7.87 -3.20
N PHE A 92 -3.21 7.50 -2.12
CA PHE A 92 -3.88 8.47 -1.27
C PHE A 92 -3.78 8.04 0.18
N MET A 93 -4.03 8.99 1.06
CA MET A 93 -3.95 8.78 2.49
C MET A 93 -5.16 9.42 3.14
N GLU A 94 -5.73 8.70 4.11
CA GLU A 94 -6.90 9.19 4.81
C GLU A 94 -6.78 8.88 6.30
N ARG A 95 -7.53 9.59 7.09
CA ARG A 95 -7.56 9.33 8.52
C ARG A 95 -8.32 8.05 8.78
N ALA A 96 -7.79 7.24 9.69
CA ALA A 96 -8.52 6.10 10.20
C ALA A 96 -9.22 6.53 11.47
N ALA A 97 -10.54 6.68 11.41
CA ALA A 97 -11.32 7.17 12.56
C ALA A 97 -11.22 6.20 13.74
N ARG A 98 -11.12 4.91 13.44
CA ARG A 98 -10.94 3.87 14.45
C ARG A 98 -10.12 2.76 13.82
N ALA A 99 -9.05 2.37 14.48
CA ALA A 99 -8.14 1.38 13.92
C ALA A 99 -7.44 0.59 15.00
N ALA A 100 -7.15 -0.66 14.65
CA ALA A 100 -6.32 -1.52 15.47
C ALA A 100 -5.27 -2.14 14.54
N PRO A 101 -3.98 -1.89 14.77
CA PRO A 101 -2.96 -2.45 13.93
C PRO A 101 -2.80 -3.94 14.17
N LEU A 102 -2.15 -4.60 13.23
CA LEU A 102 -1.79 -6.00 13.37
C LEU A 102 -0.89 -6.16 14.58
N VAL A 103 -1.25 -7.10 15.45
CA VAL A 103 -0.44 -7.39 16.63
C VAL A 103 0.61 -8.42 16.24
N VAL A 104 1.88 -8.04 16.41
CA VAL A 104 3.00 -8.94 16.13
C VAL A 104 3.35 -9.69 17.40
N PRO A 105 3.41 -11.02 17.37
CA PRO A 105 3.76 -11.78 18.59
C PRO A 105 5.17 -11.44 19.04
N ALA A 106 5.40 -11.61 20.33
CA ALA A 106 6.75 -11.48 20.89
C ALA A 106 7.67 -12.50 20.22
N GLU A 107 8.95 -12.16 20.13
CA GLU A 107 9.92 -13.02 19.46
C GLU A 107 9.90 -14.45 19.97
N SER A 108 9.78 -14.63 21.28
CA SER A 108 9.69 -15.96 21.89
C SER A 108 8.47 -16.74 21.42
N GLU A 109 7.37 -16.08 21.15
CA GLU A 109 6.15 -16.70 20.64
C GLU A 109 6.27 -17.02 19.16
N ALA A 110 6.94 -16.17 18.43
CA ALA A 110 7.10 -16.33 16.99
C ALA A 110 7.96 -17.54 16.62
N LYS A 111 8.72 -18.08 17.57
CA LYS A 111 9.59 -19.23 17.35
C LYS A 111 8.93 -20.58 17.62
N THR A 112 7.75 -20.59 18.15
CA THR A 112 7.06 -21.85 18.47
C THR A 112 6.39 -22.51 17.28
#